data_d149d785a756508ab116a176f84e5bca
#
_entry.id   d149d785a756508ab116a176f84e5bca
#
_cell.length_a   1.000
_cell.length_b   1.000
_cell.length_c   1.000
_cell.angle_alpha   90.00
_cell.angle_beta   90.00
_cell.angle_gamma   90.00
#
_symmetry.space_group_name_H-M   'P 1'
#
loop_
_entity.id
_entity.type
_entity.pdbx_description
1 polymer ?
#
loop_
_entity_poly.entity_id
_entity_poly.type
_entity_poly.pdbx_seq_one_letter_code
_entity_poly.pdbx_strand_id
1 'polypeptide(L)'
;MLPFSLDTVRLFLHVTAAAVWVGGQLTLLGLLPVLRGLSPEAPKLAARRFNTLAWSAFVVLFVTGIWNLLAESPGSMGTAWNVTLGLKLLMVAATGIAAAFHAGATSKAVLAAGGAISLVAGLAAVALGIMLASAPT
;
A
#
# COMPACT_ATOMS: atom_id res chain seq x y z
N MET A 1 29.87 -2.15 10.89
CA MET A 1 28.42 -2.43 11.02
C MET A 1 27.70 -1.10 11.15
N LEU A 2 26.65 -0.87 10.36
CA LEU A 2 25.91 0.40 10.44
C LEU A 2 25.15 0.49 11.77
N PRO A 3 25.05 1.69 12.39
CA PRO A 3 24.32 1.85 13.63
C PRO A 3 22.81 1.68 13.41
N PHE A 4 22.14 1.04 14.36
CA PHE A 4 20.69 0.97 14.38
C PHE A 4 20.14 2.33 14.84
N SER A 5 19.28 2.95 14.04
CA SER A 5 18.76 4.29 14.28
C SER A 5 17.22 4.32 14.24
N LEU A 6 16.62 5.41 14.71
CA LEU A 6 15.17 5.64 14.58
C LEU A 6 14.74 5.67 13.11
N ASP A 7 15.58 6.15 12.21
CA ASP A 7 15.31 6.10 10.77
C ASP A 7 15.23 4.66 10.25
N THR A 8 16.09 3.78 10.77
CA THR A 8 16.02 2.34 10.44
C THR A 8 14.68 1.75 10.87
N VAL A 9 14.20 2.06 12.08
CA VAL A 9 12.89 1.60 12.58
C VAL A 9 11.76 2.14 11.71
N ARG A 10 11.77 3.44 11.44
CA ARG A 10 10.76 4.13 10.63
C ARG A 10 10.63 3.51 9.24
N LEU A 11 11.75 3.35 8.54
CA LEU A 11 11.79 2.79 7.20
C LEU A 11 11.42 1.31 7.19
N PHE A 12 11.91 0.53 8.17
CA PHE A 12 11.56 -0.88 8.31
C PHE A 12 10.05 -1.08 8.48
N LEU A 13 9.42 -0.33 9.36
CA LEU A 13 7.97 -0.40 9.57
C LEU A 13 7.19 -0.01 8.31
N HIS A 14 7.62 1.08 7.66
CA HIS A 14 6.97 1.56 6.43
C HIS A 14 7.07 0.54 5.29
N VAL A 15 8.25 0.02 5.03
CA VAL A 15 8.48 -0.96 3.95
C VAL A 15 7.78 -2.27 4.24
N THR A 16 7.83 -2.76 5.49
CA THR A 16 7.14 -3.99 5.89
C THR A 16 5.62 -3.85 5.73
N ALA A 17 5.04 -2.74 6.16
CA ALA A 17 3.63 -2.47 6.00
C ALA A 17 3.22 -2.33 4.52
N ALA A 18 4.06 -1.70 3.68
CA ALA A 18 3.84 -1.63 2.23
C ALA A 18 3.89 -3.02 1.58
N ALA A 19 4.83 -3.87 2.00
CA ALA A 19 4.92 -5.25 1.52
C ALA A 19 3.67 -6.07 1.89
N VAL A 20 3.11 -5.90 3.08
CA VAL A 20 1.85 -6.55 3.49
C VAL A 20 0.68 -6.01 2.67
N TRP A 21 0.55 -4.68 2.52
CA TRP A 21 -0.56 -4.07 1.79
C TRP A 21 -0.58 -4.45 0.31
N VAL A 22 0.52 -4.27 -0.40
CA VAL A 22 0.60 -4.53 -1.86
C VAL A 22 0.90 -6.00 -2.14
N GLY A 23 1.88 -6.60 -1.46
CA GLY A 23 2.26 -7.99 -1.65
C GLY A 23 1.16 -8.95 -1.25
N GLY A 24 0.39 -8.64 -0.19
CA GLY A 24 -0.78 -9.42 0.20
C GLY A 24 -1.88 -9.42 -0.85
N GLN A 25 -2.16 -8.28 -1.50
CA GLN A 25 -3.12 -8.20 -2.61
C GLN A 25 -2.67 -9.05 -3.80
N LEU A 26 -1.39 -8.99 -4.17
CA LEU A 26 -0.82 -9.83 -5.24
C LEU A 26 -0.90 -11.31 -4.91
N THR A 27 -0.57 -11.68 -3.68
CA THR A 27 -0.62 -13.06 -3.19
C THR A 27 -2.06 -13.59 -3.22
N LEU A 28 -3.01 -12.82 -2.70
CA LEU A 28 -4.42 -13.21 -2.72
C LEU A 28 -4.95 -13.36 -4.14
N LEU A 29 -4.60 -12.44 -5.04
CA LEU A 29 -4.96 -12.51 -6.45
C LEU A 29 -4.42 -13.80 -7.10
N GLY A 30 -3.16 -14.14 -6.85
CA GLY A 30 -2.52 -15.36 -7.36
C GLY A 30 -3.14 -16.65 -6.80
N LEU A 31 -3.67 -16.61 -5.57
CA LEU A 31 -4.31 -17.74 -4.93
C LEU A 31 -5.79 -17.94 -5.32
N LEU A 32 -6.43 -16.94 -5.94
CA LEU A 32 -7.85 -17.03 -6.29
C LEU A 32 -8.25 -18.29 -7.07
N PRO A 33 -7.51 -18.76 -8.09
CA PRO A 33 -7.87 -20.00 -8.81
C PRO A 33 -7.90 -21.22 -7.88
N VAL A 34 -6.93 -21.33 -6.98
CA VAL A 34 -6.83 -22.43 -6.01
C VAL A 34 -8.00 -22.35 -5.00
N LEU A 35 -8.24 -21.16 -4.45
CA LEU A 35 -9.33 -20.95 -3.49
C LEU A 35 -10.71 -21.28 -4.08
N ARG A 36 -10.95 -20.89 -5.34
CA ARG A 36 -12.19 -21.22 -6.06
C ARG A 36 -12.36 -22.72 -6.29
N GLY A 37 -11.24 -23.46 -6.45
CA GLY A 37 -11.25 -24.91 -6.57
C GLY A 37 -11.53 -25.65 -5.26
N LEU A 38 -11.30 -25.00 -4.10
CA LEU A 38 -11.56 -25.59 -2.79
C LEU A 38 -13.04 -25.52 -2.41
N SER A 39 -13.65 -24.35 -2.47
CA SER A 39 -15.08 -24.13 -2.26
C SER A 39 -15.51 -22.75 -2.77
N PRO A 40 -16.81 -22.52 -3.01
CA PRO A 40 -17.34 -21.20 -3.38
C PRO A 40 -17.10 -20.12 -2.32
N GLU A 41 -16.99 -20.49 -1.05
CA GLU A 41 -16.79 -19.59 0.09
C GLU A 41 -15.32 -19.29 0.38
N ALA A 42 -14.39 -20.14 -0.04
CA ALA A 42 -12.97 -20.02 0.29
C ALA A 42 -12.36 -18.67 -0.10
N PRO A 43 -12.63 -18.09 -1.29
CA PRO A 43 -12.13 -16.76 -1.64
C PRO A 43 -12.60 -15.66 -0.68
N LYS A 44 -13.87 -15.71 -0.26
CA LYS A 44 -14.46 -14.74 0.65
C LYS A 44 -13.89 -14.83 2.06
N LEU A 45 -13.65 -16.04 2.55
CA LEU A 45 -13.03 -16.27 3.85
C LEU A 45 -11.59 -15.78 3.88
N ALA A 46 -10.80 -16.10 2.84
CA ALA A 46 -9.44 -15.63 2.70
C ALA A 46 -9.38 -14.09 2.62
N ALA A 47 -10.25 -13.47 1.81
CA ALA A 47 -10.33 -12.03 1.67
C ALA A 47 -10.70 -11.34 2.99
N ARG A 48 -11.63 -11.87 3.75
CA ARG A 48 -11.99 -11.33 5.09
C ARG A 48 -10.82 -11.36 6.05
N ARG A 49 -10.09 -12.47 6.09
CA ARG A 49 -8.92 -12.60 6.97
C ARG A 49 -7.80 -11.66 6.56
N PHE A 50 -7.51 -11.60 5.26
CA PHE A 50 -6.55 -10.67 4.72
C PHE A 50 -6.93 -9.21 4.97
N ASN A 51 -8.22 -8.86 4.84
CA ASN A 51 -8.69 -7.49 5.05
C ASN A 51 -8.34 -6.94 6.45
N THR A 52 -8.44 -7.76 7.49
CA THR A 52 -8.03 -7.36 8.85
C THR A 52 -6.54 -7.03 8.92
N LEU A 53 -5.69 -7.88 8.33
CA LEU A 53 -4.24 -7.67 8.28
C LEU A 53 -3.89 -6.46 7.41
N ALA A 54 -4.54 -6.33 6.25
CA ALA A 54 -4.30 -5.25 5.30
C ALA A 54 -4.59 -3.87 5.91
N TRP A 55 -5.73 -3.70 6.57
CA TRP A 55 -6.06 -2.42 7.20
C TRP A 55 -5.14 -2.09 8.38
N SER A 56 -4.72 -3.09 9.16
CA SER A 56 -3.69 -2.89 10.18
C SER A 56 -2.38 -2.39 9.57
N ALA A 57 -1.95 -3.00 8.47
CA ALA A 57 -0.77 -2.54 7.72
C ALA A 57 -0.96 -1.13 7.13
N PHE A 58 -2.16 -0.81 6.62
CA PHE A 58 -2.45 0.53 6.07
C PHE A 58 -2.37 1.62 7.14
N VAL A 59 -2.84 1.36 8.36
CA VAL A 59 -2.67 2.28 9.49
C VAL A 59 -1.19 2.51 9.81
N VAL A 60 -0.38 1.45 9.85
CA VAL A 60 1.07 1.56 10.04
C VAL A 60 1.70 2.36 8.90
N LEU A 61 1.31 2.11 7.64
CA LEU A 61 1.75 2.89 6.47
C LEU A 61 1.43 4.37 6.61
N PHE A 62 0.23 4.69 7.04
CA PHE A 62 -0.22 6.07 7.20
C PHE A 62 0.60 6.79 8.28
N VAL A 63 0.74 6.18 9.45
CA VAL A 63 1.50 6.75 10.57
C VAL A 63 2.99 6.91 10.21
N THR A 64 3.60 5.89 9.64
CA THR A 64 5.01 5.94 9.23
C THR A 64 5.22 6.85 8.01
N GLY A 65 4.21 7.00 7.15
CA GLY A 65 4.21 7.96 6.05
C GLY A 65 4.26 9.41 6.54
N ILE A 66 3.45 9.76 7.54
CA ILE A 66 3.54 11.07 8.20
C ILE A 66 4.91 11.28 8.84
N TRP A 67 5.42 10.26 9.53
CA TRP A 67 6.76 10.33 10.13
C TRP A 67 7.84 10.54 9.07
N ASN A 68 7.76 9.87 7.91
CA ASN A 68 8.65 10.11 6.78
C ASN A 68 8.58 11.55 6.29
N LEU A 69 7.38 12.12 6.14
CA LEU A 69 7.20 13.52 5.74
C LEU A 69 7.88 14.50 6.69
N LEU A 70 7.73 14.27 7.99
CA LEU A 70 8.34 15.14 9.01
C LEU A 70 9.88 15.03 9.02
N ALA A 71 10.42 13.84 8.74
CA ALA A 71 11.85 13.60 8.73
C ALA A 71 12.55 14.14 7.47
N GLU A 72 11.90 14.06 6.30
CA GLU A 72 12.47 14.48 5.01
C GLU A 72 12.40 15.99 4.73
N SER A 73 11.65 16.74 5.55
CA SER A 73 11.50 18.21 5.40
C SER A 73 11.22 18.65 3.94
N PRO A 74 10.05 18.35 3.37
CA PRO A 74 9.73 18.60 1.95
C PRO A 74 9.94 20.03 1.48
N GLY A 75 9.86 21.01 2.40
CA GLY A 75 10.10 22.43 2.11
C GLY A 75 11.51 22.76 1.65
N SER A 76 12.49 21.89 1.94
CA SER A 76 13.88 22.05 1.50
C SER A 76 14.19 21.33 0.19
N MET A 77 13.23 20.51 -0.32
CA MET A 77 13.39 19.72 -1.52
C MET A 77 12.98 20.48 -2.78
N GLY A 78 13.56 20.10 -3.93
CA GLY A 78 13.24 20.71 -5.21
C GLY A 78 11.82 20.40 -5.70
N THR A 79 11.35 21.16 -6.71
CA THR A 79 10.00 21.04 -7.27
C THR A 79 9.71 19.64 -7.79
N ALA A 80 10.63 18.99 -8.50
CA ALA A 80 10.43 17.64 -9.04
C ALA A 80 10.19 16.62 -7.92
N TRP A 81 10.94 16.71 -6.82
CA TRP A 81 10.76 15.85 -5.66
C TRP A 81 9.37 16.04 -5.01
N ASN A 82 8.96 17.29 -4.82
CA ASN A 82 7.66 17.63 -4.24
C ASN A 82 6.47 17.20 -5.13
N VAL A 83 6.61 17.30 -6.45
CA VAL A 83 5.59 16.79 -7.39
C VAL A 83 5.48 15.27 -7.29
N THR A 84 6.61 14.56 -7.25
CA THR A 84 6.63 13.10 -7.08
C THR A 84 6.00 12.69 -5.75
N LEU A 85 6.29 13.42 -4.67
CA LEU A 85 5.65 13.21 -3.37
C LEU A 85 4.13 13.43 -3.45
N GLY A 86 3.69 14.50 -4.09
CA GLY A 86 2.26 14.78 -4.27
C GLY A 86 1.54 13.65 -5.02
N LEU A 87 2.14 13.15 -6.11
CA LEU A 87 1.62 12.00 -6.86
C LEU A 87 1.58 10.73 -5.99
N LYS A 88 2.63 10.48 -5.19
CA LYS A 88 2.65 9.36 -4.25
C LYS A 88 1.50 9.43 -3.24
N LEU A 89 1.28 10.59 -2.63
CA LEU A 89 0.19 10.79 -1.67
C LEU A 89 -1.19 10.59 -2.32
N LEU A 90 -1.36 11.05 -3.56
CA LEU A 90 -2.57 10.80 -4.34
C LEU A 90 -2.79 9.30 -4.57
N MET A 91 -1.74 8.54 -4.93
CA MET A 91 -1.83 7.10 -5.11
C MET A 91 -2.11 6.37 -3.80
N VAL A 92 -1.56 6.82 -2.68
CA VAL A 92 -1.88 6.30 -1.35
C VAL A 92 -3.36 6.51 -1.00
N ALA A 93 -3.90 7.69 -1.27
CA ALA A 93 -5.33 7.95 -1.08
C ALA A 93 -6.18 7.07 -2.01
N ALA A 94 -5.81 6.97 -3.27
CA ALA A 94 -6.53 6.17 -4.27
C ALA A 94 -6.57 4.68 -3.89
N THR A 95 -5.44 4.09 -3.46
CA THR A 95 -5.40 2.67 -3.06
C THR A 95 -6.28 2.40 -1.83
N GLY A 96 -6.25 3.28 -0.81
CA GLY A 96 -7.08 3.13 0.39
C GLY A 96 -8.56 3.28 0.11
N ILE A 97 -8.96 4.32 -0.65
CA ILE A 97 -10.35 4.57 -1.03
C ILE A 97 -10.89 3.41 -1.89
N ALA A 98 -10.14 2.98 -2.91
CA ALA A 98 -10.53 1.86 -3.76
C ALA A 98 -10.64 0.55 -2.98
N ALA A 99 -9.75 0.30 -2.02
CA ALA A 99 -9.83 -0.86 -1.12
C ALA A 99 -11.09 -0.82 -0.24
N ALA A 100 -11.47 0.36 0.26
CA ALA A 100 -12.69 0.51 1.06
C ALA A 100 -13.94 0.21 0.22
N PHE A 101 -14.04 0.73 -1.00
CA PHE A 101 -15.12 0.39 -1.93
C PHE A 101 -15.13 -1.10 -2.29
N HIS A 102 -13.96 -1.68 -2.54
CA HIS A 102 -13.82 -3.12 -2.79
C HIS A 102 -14.34 -3.96 -1.63
N ALA A 103 -13.96 -3.62 -0.40
CA ALA A 103 -14.37 -4.36 0.80
C ALA A 103 -15.88 -4.28 1.06
N GLY A 104 -16.53 -3.16 0.71
CA GLY A 104 -17.97 -2.94 0.84
C GLY A 104 -18.79 -3.28 -0.41
N ALA A 105 -18.17 -3.82 -1.46
CA ALA A 105 -18.83 -4.02 -2.75
C ALA A 105 -19.96 -5.03 -2.69
N THR A 106 -21.11 -4.65 -3.23
CA THR A 106 -22.30 -5.51 -3.42
C THR A 106 -22.42 -6.01 -4.86
N SER A 107 -21.74 -5.35 -5.82
CA SER A 107 -21.74 -5.75 -7.23
C SER A 107 -20.37 -6.29 -7.66
N LYS A 108 -20.37 -7.23 -8.63
CA LYS A 108 -19.15 -7.78 -9.22
C LYS A 108 -18.28 -6.73 -9.91
N ALA A 109 -18.89 -5.72 -10.52
CA ALA A 109 -18.17 -4.64 -11.21
C ALA A 109 -17.41 -3.76 -10.21
N VAL A 110 -18.04 -3.35 -9.10
CA VAL A 110 -17.39 -2.55 -8.05
C VAL A 110 -16.30 -3.36 -7.35
N LEU A 111 -16.56 -4.65 -7.11
CA LEU A 111 -15.57 -5.57 -6.54
C LEU A 111 -14.31 -5.65 -7.43
N ALA A 112 -14.49 -5.90 -8.73
CA ALA A 112 -13.38 -6.03 -9.65
C ALA A 112 -12.62 -4.70 -9.85
N ALA A 113 -13.34 -3.61 -10.09
CA ALA A 113 -12.75 -2.28 -10.31
C ALA A 113 -12.02 -1.78 -9.05
N GLY A 114 -12.64 -1.89 -7.88
CA GLY A 114 -12.06 -1.47 -6.62
C GLY A 114 -10.76 -2.23 -6.30
N GLY A 115 -10.75 -3.55 -6.50
CA GLY A 115 -9.56 -4.37 -6.30
C GLY A 115 -8.43 -4.02 -7.28
N ALA A 116 -8.76 -3.85 -8.57
CA ALA A 116 -7.78 -3.49 -9.60
C ALA A 116 -7.18 -2.10 -9.36
N ILE A 117 -8.02 -1.09 -9.08
CA ILE A 117 -7.57 0.27 -8.80
C ILE A 117 -6.71 0.29 -7.52
N SER A 118 -7.14 -0.40 -6.46
CA SER A 118 -6.37 -0.48 -5.21
C SER A 118 -4.98 -1.06 -5.46
N LEU A 119 -4.88 -2.17 -6.19
CA LEU A 119 -3.60 -2.81 -6.49
C LEU A 119 -2.69 -1.92 -7.36
N VAL A 120 -3.22 -1.37 -8.45
CA VAL A 120 -2.43 -0.52 -9.38
C VAL A 120 -1.96 0.75 -8.69
N ALA A 121 -2.84 1.41 -7.94
CA ALA A 121 -2.47 2.61 -7.18
C ALA A 121 -1.45 2.29 -6.07
N GLY A 122 -1.58 1.14 -5.40
CA GLY A 122 -0.61 0.67 -4.42
C GLY A 122 0.77 0.43 -5.02
N LEU A 123 0.84 -0.25 -6.16
CA LEU A 123 2.10 -0.45 -6.90
C LEU A 123 2.72 0.87 -7.36
N ALA A 124 1.90 1.80 -7.88
CA ALA A 124 2.35 3.14 -8.24
C ALA A 124 2.90 3.91 -7.04
N ALA A 125 2.25 3.84 -5.88
CA ALA A 125 2.74 4.46 -4.65
C ALA A 125 4.10 3.91 -4.21
N VAL A 126 4.33 2.60 -4.35
CA VAL A 126 5.63 1.95 -4.08
C VAL A 126 6.69 2.44 -5.06
N ALA A 127 6.39 2.46 -6.36
CA ALA A 127 7.32 2.94 -7.39
C ALA A 127 7.74 4.41 -7.15
N LEU A 128 6.76 5.29 -6.89
CA LEU A 128 7.02 6.69 -6.55
C LEU A 128 7.83 6.84 -5.25
N GLY A 129 7.60 5.95 -4.27
CA GLY A 129 8.39 5.91 -3.04
C GLY A 129 9.85 5.55 -3.28
N ILE A 130 10.12 4.60 -4.19
CA ILE A 130 11.48 4.24 -4.60
C ILE A 130 12.16 5.42 -5.34
N MET A 131 11.44 6.10 -6.24
CA MET A 131 11.95 7.28 -6.93
C MET A 131 12.36 8.38 -5.95
N LEU A 132 11.55 8.65 -4.92
CA LEU A 132 11.87 9.64 -3.88
C LEU A 132 13.12 9.24 -3.09
N ALA A 133 13.25 7.95 -2.73
CA ALA A 133 14.39 7.44 -1.96
C ALA A 133 15.69 7.39 -2.77
N SER A 134 15.60 7.28 -4.08
CA SER A 134 16.74 7.23 -5.00
C SER A 134 17.10 8.60 -5.64
N ALA A 135 16.36 9.65 -5.28
CA ALA A 135 16.65 10.99 -5.80
C ALA A 135 18.03 11.47 -5.29
N PRO A 136 18.86 12.07 -6.15
CA PRO A 136 20.12 12.66 -5.72
C PRO A 136 19.83 13.81 -4.73
N THR A 137 20.57 13.81 -3.63
CA THR A 137 20.55 14.85 -2.60
C THR A 137 21.33 16.09 -3.04
#